data_ce8af31cfdce14bf257c8620a451eeb7
#
_entry.id   ce8af31cfdce14bf257c8620a451eeb7
#
_cell.length_a   1.000
_cell.length_b   1.000
_cell.length_c   1.000
_cell.angle_alpha   90.00
_cell.angle_beta   90.00
_cell.angle_gamma   90.00
#
_symmetry.space_group_name_H-M   'P 1'
#
loop_
_entity.id
_entity.type
_entity.pdbx_description
1 polymer ?
#
loop_
_entity_poly.entity_id
_entity_poly.type
_entity_poly.pdbx_seq_one_letter_code
_entity_poly.pdbx_strand_id
1 'polypeptide(L)'
;GFRTEVTSLVPTGSDPHTYEPSLRDVRTVVYSKIALSNYLMLEPHSVIKTIDASLPKGAINMSLAEEAQKYGAEVIPLVENANLDTVWLGLRVIGKGTAHGADRSSSVHLRLESVNGPGDLTAYITGTFGRPQIYYSTTDGIDERDDVELPADAHTHMSWAFSKPGVYRARFAATLTTSRGETSIGSQTLTIAVGADPR
;
A
#
# COMPACT_ATOMS: atom_id res chain seq x y z
N GLY A 1 22.95 16.68 20.09
CA GLY A 1 22.08 15.93 19.18
C GLY A 1 21.52 16.85 18.11
N PHE A 2 21.52 16.41 16.87
CA PHE A 2 20.89 17.15 15.78
C PHE A 2 19.36 17.14 15.98
N ARG A 3 18.74 18.29 15.94
CA ARG A 3 17.28 18.41 15.87
C ARG A 3 16.88 18.33 14.39
N THR A 4 16.08 17.36 14.03
CA THR A 4 15.45 17.26 12.71
C THR A 4 13.99 17.63 12.86
N GLU A 5 13.54 18.61 12.10
CA GLU A 5 12.12 18.94 11.94
C GLU A 5 11.62 18.26 10.66
N VAL A 6 10.52 17.51 10.77
CA VAL A 6 9.89 16.83 9.66
C VAL A 6 8.50 17.41 9.45
N THR A 7 8.22 17.83 8.22
CA THR A 7 6.93 18.39 7.83
C THR A 7 6.35 17.57 6.69
N SER A 8 5.08 17.17 6.80
CA SER A 8 4.34 16.59 5.69
C SER A 8 3.76 17.71 4.82
N LEU A 9 3.94 17.62 3.50
CA LEU A 9 3.29 18.52 2.56
C LEU A 9 1.79 18.21 2.47
N VAL A 10 1.45 16.94 2.39
CA VAL A 10 0.05 16.50 2.38
C VAL A 10 -0.49 16.51 3.81
N PRO A 11 -1.53 17.31 4.12
CA PRO A 11 -2.11 17.33 5.46
C PRO A 11 -2.73 15.99 5.85
N THR A 12 -2.75 15.75 7.16
CA THR A 12 -3.43 14.58 7.73
C THR A 12 -4.89 14.52 7.30
N GLY A 13 -5.33 13.38 6.78
CA GLY A 13 -6.70 13.15 6.33
C GLY A 13 -7.01 13.69 4.93
N SER A 14 -6.05 14.30 4.26
CA SER A 14 -6.19 14.66 2.84
C SER A 14 -5.78 13.49 1.95
N ASP A 15 -6.46 13.38 0.82
CA ASP A 15 -6.10 12.41 -0.22
C ASP A 15 -4.81 12.87 -0.91
N PRO A 16 -3.72 12.10 -0.83
CA PRO A 16 -2.46 12.46 -1.47
C PRO A 16 -2.56 12.53 -3.00
N HIS A 17 -3.50 11.80 -3.62
CA HIS A 17 -3.65 11.75 -5.07
C HIS A 17 -4.26 13.01 -5.68
N THR A 18 -5.00 13.77 -4.89
CA THR A 18 -5.71 14.98 -5.34
C THR A 18 -5.18 16.25 -4.72
N TYR A 19 -4.15 16.15 -3.90
CA TYR A 19 -3.60 17.28 -3.18
C TYR A 19 -2.87 18.26 -4.10
N GLU A 20 -3.24 19.55 -4.00
CA GLU A 20 -2.57 20.63 -4.70
C GLU A 20 -1.73 21.47 -3.72
N PRO A 21 -0.40 21.59 -3.96
CA PRO A 21 0.48 22.32 -3.07
C PRO A 21 0.12 23.81 -2.99
N SER A 22 0.05 24.33 -1.78
CA SER A 22 -0.13 25.72 -1.51
C SER A 22 1.20 26.50 -1.56
N LEU A 23 1.13 27.84 -1.56
CA LEU A 23 2.33 28.70 -1.43
C LEU A 23 3.10 28.45 -0.12
N ARG A 24 2.39 28.01 0.93
CA ARG A 24 3.03 27.62 2.20
C ARG A 24 3.88 26.36 2.02
N ASP A 25 3.40 25.41 1.24
CA ASP A 25 4.13 24.16 0.95
C ASP A 25 5.36 24.44 0.09
N VAL A 26 5.22 25.29 -0.93
CA VAL A 26 6.36 25.78 -1.72
C VAL A 26 7.43 26.39 -0.80
N ARG A 27 7.03 27.23 0.15
CA ARG A 27 7.94 27.83 1.12
C ARG A 27 8.62 26.76 1.99
N THR A 28 7.89 25.75 2.44
CA THR A 28 8.43 24.64 3.21
C THR A 28 9.51 23.91 2.43
N VAL A 29 9.27 23.61 1.14
CA VAL A 29 10.24 22.96 0.27
C VAL A 29 11.49 23.81 0.07
N VAL A 30 11.36 25.11 -0.16
CA VAL A 30 12.49 26.05 -0.35
C VAL A 30 13.47 26.05 0.85
N TYR A 31 12.98 25.81 2.05
CA TYR A 31 13.83 25.76 3.26
C TYR A 31 14.24 24.34 3.65
N SER A 32 13.82 23.33 2.92
CA SER A 32 14.13 21.94 3.23
C SER A 32 15.54 21.56 2.77
N LYS A 33 16.17 20.69 3.53
CA LYS A 33 17.47 20.07 3.17
C LYS A 33 17.30 18.69 2.55
N ILE A 34 16.17 18.08 2.81
CA ILE A 34 15.79 16.75 2.32
C ILE A 34 14.31 16.79 1.95
N ALA A 35 13.97 16.33 0.77
CA ALA A 35 12.63 15.98 0.37
C ALA A 35 12.55 14.46 0.16
N LEU A 36 11.55 13.85 0.76
CA LEU A 36 11.24 12.43 0.60
C LEU A 36 9.85 12.32 -0.05
N SER A 37 9.76 11.56 -1.11
CA SER A 37 8.50 11.21 -1.76
C SER A 37 8.42 9.70 -1.95
N ASN A 38 7.23 9.15 -2.10
CA ASN A 38 7.12 7.76 -2.56
C ASN A 38 7.36 7.65 -4.06
N TYR A 39 6.93 8.68 -4.81
CA TYR A 39 6.98 8.71 -6.26
C TYR A 39 6.18 7.55 -6.89
N LEU A 40 6.47 7.18 -8.14
CA LEU A 40 5.72 6.18 -8.89
C LEU A 40 4.20 6.49 -8.92
N MET A 41 3.89 7.79 -9.05
CA MET A 41 2.52 8.33 -9.18
C MET A 41 1.63 8.19 -7.92
N LEU A 42 2.21 7.97 -6.75
CA LEU A 42 1.46 8.07 -5.50
C LEU A 42 1.09 9.54 -5.21
N GLU A 43 2.06 10.45 -5.35
CA GLU A 43 1.81 11.88 -5.25
C GLU A 43 1.41 12.47 -6.60
N PRO A 44 0.52 13.49 -6.62
CA PRO A 44 0.17 14.20 -7.83
C PRO A 44 1.39 14.85 -8.50
N HIS A 45 1.31 15.00 -9.80
CA HIS A 45 2.35 15.66 -10.58
C HIS A 45 2.69 17.08 -10.10
N SER A 46 1.69 17.80 -9.54
CA SER A 46 1.84 19.11 -8.93
C SER A 46 2.74 19.11 -7.70
N VAL A 47 2.64 18.09 -6.84
CA VAL A 47 3.51 17.92 -5.67
C VAL A 47 4.94 17.66 -6.09
N ILE A 48 5.15 16.72 -7.01
CA ILE A 48 6.49 16.39 -7.52
C ILE A 48 7.12 17.59 -8.21
N LYS A 49 6.40 18.29 -9.09
CA LYS A 49 6.88 19.53 -9.72
C LYS A 49 7.24 20.61 -8.71
N THR A 50 6.47 20.74 -7.62
CA THR A 50 6.75 21.70 -6.56
C THR A 50 8.07 21.36 -5.85
N ILE A 51 8.31 20.10 -5.56
CA ILE A 51 9.56 19.63 -4.97
C ILE A 51 10.72 19.92 -5.93
N ASP A 52 10.62 19.47 -7.17
CA ASP A 52 11.71 19.60 -8.17
C ASP A 52 12.06 21.06 -8.48
N ALA A 53 11.04 21.93 -8.56
CA ALA A 53 11.25 23.34 -8.88
C ALA A 53 11.72 24.19 -7.71
N SER A 54 11.44 23.77 -6.47
CA SER A 54 11.59 24.63 -5.29
C SER A 54 12.68 24.16 -4.33
N LEU A 55 13.09 22.90 -4.41
CA LEU A 55 14.11 22.36 -3.53
C LEU A 55 15.48 23.01 -3.80
N PRO A 56 16.21 23.49 -2.76
CA PRO A 56 17.48 24.16 -2.94
C PRO A 56 18.53 23.28 -3.64
N LYS A 57 19.44 23.90 -4.40
CA LYS A 57 20.61 23.17 -4.93
C LYS A 57 21.42 22.57 -3.79
N GLY A 58 21.71 21.28 -3.89
CA GLY A 58 22.47 20.51 -2.89
C GLY A 58 21.60 19.91 -1.78
N ALA A 59 20.30 20.17 -1.75
CA ALA A 59 19.38 19.41 -0.92
C ALA A 59 19.16 18.01 -1.54
N ILE A 60 18.82 17.06 -0.70
CA ILE A 60 18.57 15.67 -1.12
C ILE A 60 17.10 15.56 -1.54
N ASN A 61 16.87 15.15 -2.79
CA ASN A 61 15.57 14.70 -3.28
C ASN A 61 15.62 13.18 -3.43
N MET A 62 14.81 12.47 -2.67
CA MET A 62 14.82 11.01 -2.65
C MET A 62 13.42 10.46 -2.84
N SER A 63 13.26 9.65 -3.87
CA SER A 63 12.09 8.82 -4.11
C SER A 63 12.29 7.47 -3.44
N LEU A 64 11.46 7.13 -2.46
CA LEU A 64 11.61 5.89 -1.70
C LEU A 64 11.35 4.66 -2.56
N ALA A 65 10.36 4.71 -3.43
CA ALA A 65 10.04 3.59 -4.32
C ALA A 65 11.11 3.38 -5.39
N GLU A 66 11.63 4.46 -6.00
CA GLU A 66 12.75 4.35 -6.95
C GLU A 66 14.03 3.88 -6.27
N GLU A 67 14.26 4.31 -5.03
CA GLU A 67 15.41 3.83 -4.28
C GLU A 67 15.29 2.33 -3.98
N ALA A 68 14.11 1.87 -3.56
CA ALA A 68 13.83 0.45 -3.34
C ALA A 68 14.03 -0.39 -4.62
N GLN A 69 13.62 0.12 -5.77
CA GLN A 69 13.82 -0.57 -7.06
C GLN A 69 15.30 -0.76 -7.42
N LYS A 70 16.19 0.14 -7.02
CA LYS A 70 17.65 -0.02 -7.22
C LYS A 70 18.20 -1.26 -6.50
N TYR A 71 17.52 -1.69 -5.45
CA TYR A 71 17.85 -2.91 -4.71
C TYR A 71 17.04 -4.13 -5.15
N GLY A 72 16.35 -4.03 -6.29
CA GLY A 72 15.59 -5.13 -6.91
C GLY A 72 14.19 -5.33 -6.34
N ALA A 73 13.67 -4.38 -5.58
CA ALA A 73 12.28 -4.43 -5.15
C ALA A 73 11.34 -4.01 -6.30
N GLU A 74 10.26 -4.75 -6.47
CA GLU A 74 9.15 -4.39 -7.35
C GLU A 74 8.03 -3.79 -6.51
N VAL A 75 7.66 -2.54 -6.83
CA VAL A 75 6.59 -1.82 -6.13
C VAL A 75 5.44 -1.56 -7.10
N ILE A 76 4.26 -2.05 -6.76
CA ILE A 76 3.03 -1.76 -7.48
C ILE A 76 2.34 -0.62 -6.73
N PRO A 77 2.28 0.59 -7.30
CA PRO A 77 1.72 1.75 -6.62
C PRO A 77 0.19 1.67 -6.51
N LEU A 78 -0.36 2.32 -5.50
CA LEU A 78 -1.79 2.43 -5.25
C LEU A 78 -2.43 3.51 -6.15
N VAL A 79 -2.23 3.42 -7.46
CA VAL A 79 -2.79 4.38 -8.43
C VAL A 79 -3.41 3.65 -9.60
N GLU A 80 -4.72 3.79 -9.75
CA GLU A 80 -5.44 3.22 -10.89
C GLU A 80 -4.97 3.88 -12.19
N ASN A 81 -4.79 3.09 -13.23
CA ASN A 81 -4.38 3.52 -14.58
C ASN A 81 -3.02 4.26 -14.67
N ALA A 82 -2.24 4.28 -13.62
CA ALA A 82 -0.90 4.88 -13.67
C ALA A 82 0.06 4.08 -14.55
N ASN A 83 -0.12 2.78 -14.57
CA ASN A 83 0.61 1.86 -15.45
C ASN A 83 -0.37 0.82 -15.98
N LEU A 84 -0.59 0.82 -17.29
CA LEU A 84 -1.50 -0.12 -17.96
C LEU A 84 -1.01 -1.57 -17.93
N ASP A 85 0.27 -1.78 -17.64
CA ASP A 85 0.89 -3.10 -17.53
C ASP A 85 0.81 -3.70 -16.13
N THR A 86 0.22 -2.99 -15.16
CA THR A 86 0.05 -3.47 -13.79
C THR A 86 -1.41 -3.63 -13.41
N VAL A 87 -1.68 -4.61 -12.55
CA VAL A 87 -2.99 -4.83 -11.96
C VAL A 87 -3.12 -3.96 -10.70
N TRP A 88 -4.18 -3.19 -10.61
CA TRP A 88 -4.53 -2.45 -9.41
C TRP A 88 -5.22 -3.36 -8.41
N LEU A 89 -4.42 -4.10 -7.66
CA LEU A 89 -4.88 -5.16 -6.79
C LEU A 89 -5.43 -4.60 -5.47
N GLY A 90 -6.66 -4.95 -5.15
CA GLY A 90 -7.35 -4.55 -3.93
C GLY A 90 -8.18 -5.69 -3.34
N LEU A 91 -8.76 -5.42 -2.18
CA LEU A 91 -9.66 -6.33 -1.48
C LEU A 91 -11.08 -5.77 -1.49
N ARG A 92 -12.05 -6.61 -1.74
CA ARG A 92 -13.45 -6.25 -1.71
C ARG A 92 -14.30 -7.34 -1.07
N VAL A 93 -15.15 -6.94 -0.11
CA VAL A 93 -16.20 -7.79 0.40
C VAL A 93 -17.46 -7.52 -0.40
N ILE A 94 -17.93 -8.52 -1.15
CA ILE A 94 -19.19 -8.44 -1.89
C ILE A 94 -20.16 -9.38 -1.21
N GLY A 95 -21.21 -8.84 -0.61
CA GLY A 95 -22.24 -9.66 0.00
C GLY A 95 -23.59 -8.96 -0.03
N LYS A 96 -24.56 -9.58 -0.69
CA LYS A 96 -25.98 -9.25 -0.49
C LYS A 96 -26.54 -10.04 0.72
N GLY A 97 -25.72 -10.18 1.68
CA GLY A 97 -25.77 -10.23 3.12
C GLY A 97 -26.62 -11.25 3.80
N THR A 98 -27.09 -12.36 3.23
CA THR A 98 -27.84 -13.36 4.02
C THR A 98 -27.21 -14.76 4.01
N ALA A 99 -26.21 -15.00 3.17
CA ALA A 99 -25.46 -16.24 3.24
C ALA A 99 -24.76 -16.34 4.59
N HIS A 100 -24.86 -17.47 5.24
CA HIS A 100 -24.26 -17.74 6.56
C HIS A 100 -24.72 -16.82 7.71
N GLY A 101 -25.82 -16.09 7.55
CA GLY A 101 -26.35 -15.19 8.58
C GLY A 101 -25.60 -13.87 8.72
N ALA A 102 -24.85 -13.48 7.68
CA ALA A 102 -24.18 -12.19 7.64
C ALA A 102 -25.18 -11.02 7.59
N ASP A 103 -24.83 -9.92 8.22
CA ASP A 103 -25.53 -8.65 8.24
C ASP A 103 -24.55 -7.47 8.16
N ARG A 104 -25.02 -6.24 8.33
CA ARG A 104 -24.21 -5.04 8.26
C ARG A 104 -23.15 -4.91 9.35
N SER A 105 -23.29 -5.66 10.45
CA SER A 105 -22.31 -5.69 11.55
C SER A 105 -21.27 -6.80 11.36
N SER A 106 -21.40 -7.59 10.32
CA SER A 106 -20.49 -8.69 10.02
C SER A 106 -19.21 -8.20 9.35
N SER A 107 -18.13 -8.91 9.59
CA SER A 107 -16.83 -8.68 8.95
C SER A 107 -16.25 -9.96 8.37
N VAL A 108 -15.32 -9.81 7.45
CA VAL A 108 -14.52 -10.91 6.92
C VAL A 108 -13.07 -10.69 7.34
N HIS A 109 -12.49 -11.66 8.02
CA HIS A 109 -11.06 -11.77 8.24
C HIS A 109 -10.42 -12.47 7.06
N LEU A 110 -9.45 -11.82 6.43
CA LEU A 110 -8.67 -12.40 5.33
C LEU A 110 -7.23 -12.53 5.81
N ARG A 111 -6.85 -13.76 6.12
CA ARG A 111 -5.54 -14.11 6.67
C ARG A 111 -4.62 -14.67 5.60
N LEU A 112 -3.40 -14.16 5.55
CA LEU A 112 -2.32 -14.75 4.76
C LEU A 112 -1.80 -15.99 5.49
N GLU A 113 -1.88 -17.16 4.84
CA GLU A 113 -1.42 -18.43 5.43
C GLU A 113 -0.01 -18.81 4.96
N SER A 114 0.30 -18.55 3.70
CA SER A 114 1.61 -18.86 3.12
C SER A 114 1.89 -18.09 1.86
N VAL A 115 3.16 -17.86 1.58
CA VAL A 115 3.66 -17.34 0.31
C VAL A 115 4.75 -18.26 -0.21
N ASN A 116 4.65 -18.65 -1.47
CA ASN A 116 5.70 -19.34 -2.19
C ASN A 116 6.11 -18.46 -3.38
N GLY A 117 7.36 -18.00 -3.38
CA GLY A 117 7.88 -17.07 -4.39
C GLY A 117 9.38 -16.89 -4.26
N PRO A 118 10.01 -16.15 -5.19
CA PRO A 118 11.47 -15.96 -5.21
C PRO A 118 11.99 -15.01 -4.12
N GLY A 119 11.11 -14.25 -3.48
CA GLY A 119 11.46 -13.24 -2.47
C GLY A 119 10.31 -12.96 -1.52
N ASP A 120 10.38 -11.82 -0.84
CA ASP A 120 9.38 -11.38 0.12
C ASP A 120 8.26 -10.60 -0.55
N LEU A 121 7.10 -10.62 0.10
CA LEU A 121 5.90 -9.87 -0.24
C LEU A 121 5.50 -9.00 0.94
N THR A 122 5.13 -7.76 0.66
CA THR A 122 4.51 -6.85 1.64
C THR A 122 3.35 -6.11 0.99
N ALA A 123 2.20 -6.11 1.64
CA ALA A 123 1.05 -5.31 1.24
C ALA A 123 0.74 -4.27 2.32
N TYR A 124 0.60 -3.01 1.93
CA TYR A 124 0.46 -1.89 2.86
C TYR A 124 -0.34 -0.73 2.26
N ILE A 125 -0.86 0.11 3.15
CA ILE A 125 -1.33 1.45 2.79
C ILE A 125 -0.47 2.50 3.50
N THR A 126 -0.36 3.67 2.91
CA THR A 126 0.26 4.81 3.59
C THR A 126 -0.77 5.44 4.50
N GLY A 127 -0.58 5.26 5.80
CA GLY A 127 -1.45 5.82 6.82
C GLY A 127 -1.12 7.28 7.14
N THR A 128 -1.77 7.78 8.17
CA THR A 128 -1.57 9.13 8.70
C THR A 128 -0.10 9.38 9.05
N PHE A 129 0.43 10.54 8.69
CA PHE A 129 1.84 10.94 8.86
C PHE A 129 2.86 10.13 8.03
N GLY A 130 2.43 9.54 6.91
CA GLY A 130 3.32 8.76 6.04
C GLY A 130 3.82 7.45 6.66
N ARG A 131 3.24 7.01 7.78
CA ARG A 131 3.57 5.71 8.36
C ARG A 131 2.86 4.62 7.57
N PRO A 132 3.57 3.58 7.11
CA PRO A 132 2.92 2.46 6.47
C PRO A 132 2.06 1.72 7.50
N GLN A 133 0.83 1.42 7.13
CA GLN A 133 0.01 0.42 7.78
C GLN A 133 0.16 -0.86 7.00
N ILE A 134 0.87 -1.82 7.56
CA ILE A 134 1.12 -3.10 6.92
C ILE A 134 -0.09 -4.00 7.15
N TYR A 135 -0.55 -4.61 6.07
CA TYR A 135 -1.62 -5.60 6.09
C TYR A 135 -1.07 -7.02 6.03
N TYR A 136 -0.04 -7.23 5.21
CA TYR A 136 0.63 -8.51 5.07
C TYR A 136 2.12 -8.30 4.91
N SER A 137 2.95 -9.12 5.53
CA SER A 137 4.40 -9.11 5.35
C SER A 137 4.98 -10.49 5.53
N THR A 138 5.90 -10.88 4.65
CA THR A 138 6.66 -12.12 4.80
C THR A 138 8.06 -11.88 5.37
N THR A 139 8.47 -10.60 5.51
CA THR A 139 9.84 -10.24 5.90
C THR A 139 10.16 -10.57 7.35
N ASP A 140 9.17 -10.61 8.21
CA ASP A 140 9.26 -10.95 9.63
C ASP A 140 8.61 -12.32 9.96
N GLY A 141 8.27 -13.08 8.91
CA GLY A 141 7.52 -14.34 8.98
C GLY A 141 6.01 -14.08 8.98
N ILE A 142 5.24 -15.10 8.57
CA ILE A 142 3.77 -15.02 8.55
C ILE A 142 3.24 -15.41 9.92
N ASP A 143 2.47 -14.53 10.54
CA ASP A 143 1.91 -14.74 11.88
C ASP A 143 0.47 -14.18 12.01
N GLU A 144 0.01 -13.95 13.24
CA GLU A 144 -1.34 -13.46 13.51
C GLU A 144 -1.59 -12.01 13.06
N ARG A 145 -0.53 -11.26 12.77
CA ARG A 145 -0.63 -9.87 12.26
C ARG A 145 -0.95 -9.81 10.77
N ASP A 146 -0.75 -10.92 10.05
CA ASP A 146 -1.08 -11.05 8.63
C ASP A 146 -2.56 -11.41 8.42
N ASP A 147 -3.44 -10.70 9.12
CA ASP A 147 -4.88 -10.86 9.10
C ASP A 147 -5.54 -9.49 8.97
N VAL A 148 -6.36 -9.32 7.94
CA VAL A 148 -7.07 -8.06 7.68
C VAL A 148 -8.55 -8.25 7.93
N GLU A 149 -9.10 -7.46 8.84
CA GLU A 149 -10.54 -7.37 9.06
C GLU A 149 -11.16 -6.41 8.03
N LEU A 150 -12.09 -6.92 7.27
CA LEU A 150 -12.83 -6.21 6.23
C LEU A 150 -14.31 -6.15 6.62
N PRO A 151 -14.87 -4.98 6.93
CA PRO A 151 -16.30 -4.85 7.19
C PRO A 151 -17.14 -5.18 5.96
N ALA A 152 -18.44 -5.37 6.17
CA ALA A 152 -19.38 -5.56 5.06
C ALA A 152 -19.27 -4.41 4.05
N ASP A 153 -19.30 -4.76 2.76
CA ASP A 153 -19.14 -3.82 1.64
C ASP A 153 -17.77 -3.10 1.59
N ALA A 154 -16.77 -3.56 2.33
CA ALA A 154 -15.42 -3.02 2.25
C ALA A 154 -14.89 -3.07 0.82
N HIS A 155 -14.25 -1.98 0.42
CA HIS A 155 -13.51 -1.89 -0.84
C HIS A 155 -12.25 -1.09 -0.56
N THR A 156 -11.11 -1.75 -0.59
CA THR A 156 -9.82 -1.13 -0.31
C THR A 156 -8.78 -1.57 -1.33
N HIS A 157 -7.93 -0.66 -1.69
CA HIS A 157 -6.74 -0.94 -2.47
C HIS A 157 -5.50 -0.73 -1.60
N MET A 158 -4.43 -1.43 -1.92
CA MET A 158 -3.18 -1.33 -1.19
C MET A 158 -2.01 -1.40 -2.17
N SER A 159 -0.87 -0.86 -1.75
CA SER A 159 0.38 -1.03 -2.46
C SER A 159 0.96 -2.41 -2.17
N TRP A 160 1.49 -3.05 -3.19
CA TRP A 160 2.13 -4.35 -3.11
C TRP A 160 3.60 -4.21 -3.47
N ALA A 161 4.48 -4.63 -2.57
CA ALA A 161 5.91 -4.62 -2.77
C ALA A 161 6.45 -6.05 -2.77
N PHE A 162 7.34 -6.33 -3.70
CA PHE A 162 7.98 -7.62 -3.87
C PHE A 162 9.49 -7.42 -3.92
N SER A 163 10.25 -8.19 -3.14
CA SER A 163 11.70 -8.01 -3.07
C SER A 163 12.45 -8.58 -4.28
N LYS A 164 11.79 -9.39 -5.11
CA LYS A 164 12.36 -9.96 -6.35
C LYS A 164 11.28 -10.15 -7.42
N PRO A 165 11.60 -10.03 -8.70
CA PRO A 165 10.70 -10.42 -9.77
C PRO A 165 10.50 -11.94 -9.81
N GLY A 166 9.36 -12.37 -10.34
CA GLY A 166 9.01 -13.78 -10.52
C GLY A 166 7.55 -14.08 -10.18
N VAL A 167 7.23 -15.35 -10.00
CA VAL A 167 5.86 -15.79 -9.73
C VAL A 167 5.71 -16.10 -8.25
N TYR A 168 4.75 -15.44 -7.62
CA TYR A 168 4.37 -15.64 -6.23
C TYR A 168 3.01 -16.35 -6.15
N ARG A 169 2.90 -17.27 -5.21
CA ARG A 169 1.65 -17.95 -4.85
C ARG A 169 1.35 -17.66 -3.39
N ALA A 170 0.42 -16.73 -3.17
CA ALA A 170 -0.03 -16.33 -1.85
C ALA A 170 -1.35 -17.04 -1.52
N ARG A 171 -1.38 -17.82 -0.45
CA ARG A 171 -2.57 -18.51 0.03
C ARG A 171 -3.22 -17.70 1.13
N PHE A 172 -4.50 -17.43 0.95
CA PHE A 172 -5.33 -16.72 1.91
C PHE A 172 -6.45 -17.63 2.42
N ALA A 173 -6.75 -17.53 3.72
CA ALA A 173 -7.95 -18.09 4.32
C ALA A 173 -8.93 -16.96 4.68
N ALA A 174 -10.20 -17.19 4.50
CA ALA A 174 -11.25 -16.25 4.83
C ALA A 174 -12.18 -16.81 5.91
N THR A 175 -12.46 -15.99 6.93
CA THR A 175 -13.37 -16.29 8.01
C THR A 175 -14.41 -15.19 8.11
N LEU A 176 -15.68 -15.55 8.12
CA LEU A 176 -16.80 -14.64 8.36
C LEU A 176 -17.08 -14.56 9.85
N THR A 177 -17.07 -13.35 10.38
CA THR A 177 -17.45 -13.04 11.76
C THR A 177 -18.84 -12.40 11.77
N THR A 178 -19.75 -12.96 12.54
CA THR A 178 -21.13 -12.50 12.72
C THR A 178 -21.48 -12.42 14.20
N SER A 179 -22.63 -11.87 14.54
CA SER A 179 -23.18 -11.90 15.90
C SER A 179 -23.39 -13.32 16.46
N ARG A 180 -23.35 -14.35 15.60
CA ARG A 180 -23.50 -15.77 15.97
C ARG A 180 -22.18 -16.49 16.15
N GLY A 181 -21.06 -15.84 15.87
CA GLY A 181 -19.70 -16.38 15.92
C GLY A 181 -19.01 -16.40 14.56
N GLU A 182 -17.92 -17.13 14.50
CA GLU A 182 -17.03 -17.23 13.35
C GLU A 182 -17.32 -18.47 12.53
N THR A 183 -17.23 -18.32 11.21
CA THR A 183 -17.40 -19.42 10.24
C THR A 183 -16.34 -19.30 9.16
N SER A 184 -15.55 -20.36 8.95
CA SER A 184 -14.63 -20.42 7.83
C SER A 184 -15.41 -20.45 6.50
N ILE A 185 -15.06 -19.55 5.60
CA ILE A 185 -15.63 -19.49 4.24
C ILE A 185 -14.68 -20.00 3.16
N GLY A 186 -13.54 -20.54 3.58
CA GLY A 186 -12.61 -21.25 2.73
C GLY A 186 -11.27 -20.55 2.55
N SER A 187 -10.43 -21.14 1.71
CA SER A 187 -9.13 -20.56 1.37
C SER A 187 -8.86 -20.65 -0.12
N GLN A 188 -8.10 -19.69 -0.63
CA GLN A 188 -7.73 -19.61 -2.03
C GLN A 188 -6.25 -19.22 -2.18
N THR A 189 -5.67 -19.61 -3.32
CA THR A 189 -4.31 -19.20 -3.68
C THR A 189 -4.39 -18.21 -4.81
N LEU A 190 -3.85 -17.02 -4.57
CA LEU A 190 -3.65 -15.98 -5.56
C LEU A 190 -2.26 -16.16 -6.19
N THR A 191 -2.20 -16.21 -7.51
CA THR A 191 -0.93 -16.24 -8.24
C THR A 191 -0.67 -14.85 -8.81
N ILE A 192 0.50 -14.28 -8.48
CA ILE A 192 0.93 -12.95 -8.89
C ILE A 192 2.21 -13.09 -9.68
N ALA A 193 2.24 -12.60 -10.92
CA ALA A 193 3.43 -12.52 -11.74
C ALA A 193 4.01 -11.09 -11.65
N VAL A 194 5.22 -10.98 -11.16
CA VAL A 194 5.91 -9.71 -10.90
C VAL A 194 7.10 -9.61 -11.84
N GLY A 195 7.06 -8.70 -12.83
CA GLY A 195 8.10 -8.57 -13.83
C GLY A 195 8.44 -9.88 -14.57
N ALA A 196 7.48 -10.81 -14.64
CA ALA A 196 7.65 -12.14 -15.22
C ALA A 196 6.43 -12.53 -16.06
N ASP A 197 6.62 -13.43 -17.05
CA ASP A 197 5.52 -14.01 -17.82
C ASP A 197 4.70 -14.95 -16.90
N PRO A 198 3.40 -14.77 -16.78
CA PRO A 198 2.55 -15.60 -15.94
C PRO A 198 2.29 -17.01 -16.50
N ARG A 199 2.70 -17.28 -17.72
CA ARG A 199 2.53 -18.57 -18.45
C ARG A 199 3.60 -19.57 -18.12
#